data_3eb8c10c40338bd7409bb096178fe59a
#
_entry.id   3eb8c10c40338bd7409bb096178fe59a
#
_cell.length_a   1.000
_cell.length_b   1.000
_cell.length_c   1.000
_cell.angle_alpha   90.00
_cell.angle_beta   90.00
_cell.angle_gamma   90.00
#
_symmetry.space_group_name_H-M   'P 1'
#
loop_
_entity.id
_entity.type
_entity.pdbx_description
1 polymer ?
#
loop_
_entity_poly.entity_id
_entity_poly.type
_entity_poly.pdbx_seq_one_letter_code
_entity_poly.pdbx_strand_id
1 'polypeptide(L)'
;MSASEVKAFIQHIAPIIRAEADKRGYKICSTVIAQAIIEGRYGTSTLAKVYFNHFGLKCGSSWRGKSVNMKTKEDYGAGLVNIRDNFRVYDNDFEGVAGYYDFISTKRYANLKFAADYRQYAEYLKADGYATSKSYVTTLCDCVIKHNLYTWDDTDVTGMFFPKCSPDHTSIVQALDEIGVDSSKSYRKKIYNVNFSDTYLFSARQNTAMLALLKDGMLLKP
;
A
#
# COMPACT_ATOMS: atom_id res chain seq x y z
N MET A 1 7.40 12.39 -14.41
CA MET A 1 6.89 11.03 -14.49
C MET A 1 6.04 10.89 -15.74
N SER A 2 6.26 9.87 -16.53
CA SER A 2 5.47 9.61 -17.74
C SER A 2 4.10 9.02 -17.38
N ALA A 3 3.14 9.09 -18.32
CA ALA A 3 1.81 8.49 -18.12
C ALA A 3 1.89 6.97 -17.92
N SER A 4 2.87 6.30 -18.54
CA SER A 4 3.09 4.86 -18.37
C SER A 4 3.59 4.50 -16.96
N GLU A 5 4.49 5.30 -16.38
CA GLU A 5 4.97 5.10 -15.00
C GLU A 5 3.85 5.31 -13.98
N VAL A 6 3.01 6.34 -14.19
CA VAL A 6 1.83 6.58 -13.35
C VAL A 6 0.87 5.40 -13.40
N LYS A 7 0.56 4.92 -14.62
CA LYS A 7 -0.31 3.75 -14.81
C LYS A 7 0.27 2.50 -14.15
N ALA A 8 1.57 2.24 -14.34
CA ALA A 8 2.24 1.09 -13.73
C ALA A 8 2.18 1.13 -12.20
N PHE A 9 2.42 2.29 -11.58
CA PHE A 9 2.28 2.45 -10.13
C PHE A 9 0.85 2.14 -9.64
N ILE A 10 -0.16 2.71 -10.30
CA ILE A 10 -1.57 2.46 -9.93
C ILE A 10 -1.91 0.99 -10.09
N GLN A 11 -1.55 0.35 -11.20
CA GLN A 11 -1.80 -1.07 -11.45
C GLN A 11 -1.12 -1.99 -10.44
N HIS A 12 0.01 -1.56 -9.86
CA HIS A 12 0.70 -2.29 -8.81
C HIS A 12 0.05 -2.09 -7.44
N ILE A 13 -0.18 -0.83 -7.02
CA ILE A 13 -0.58 -0.55 -5.64
C ILE A 13 -2.09 -0.73 -5.39
N ALA A 14 -2.94 -0.46 -6.39
CA ALA A 14 -4.38 -0.46 -6.21
C ALA A 14 -4.97 -1.85 -5.88
N PRO A 15 -4.54 -2.96 -6.50
CA PRO A 15 -5.00 -4.30 -6.10
C PRO A 15 -4.67 -4.62 -4.64
N ILE A 16 -3.48 -4.23 -4.17
CA ILE A 16 -3.03 -4.45 -2.79
C ILE A 16 -3.92 -3.66 -1.81
N ILE A 17 -4.17 -2.38 -2.12
CA ILE A 17 -5.03 -1.51 -1.32
C ILE A 17 -6.46 -2.05 -1.31
N ARG A 18 -7.01 -2.47 -2.46
CA ARG A 18 -8.36 -3.03 -2.56
C ARG A 18 -8.50 -4.30 -1.75
N ALA A 19 -7.57 -5.25 -1.88
CA ALA A 19 -7.59 -6.50 -1.12
C ALA A 19 -7.54 -6.27 0.40
N GLU A 20 -6.70 -5.35 0.88
CA GLU A 20 -6.67 -5.00 2.31
C GLU A 20 -7.91 -4.25 2.76
N ALA A 21 -8.50 -3.41 1.91
CA ALA A 21 -9.80 -2.76 2.17
C ALA A 21 -10.91 -3.81 2.39
N ASP A 22 -11.02 -4.78 1.47
CA ASP A 22 -12.01 -5.86 1.54
C ASP A 22 -11.86 -6.70 2.81
N LYS A 23 -10.64 -7.14 3.09
CA LYS A 23 -10.30 -7.92 4.28
C LYS A 23 -10.73 -7.25 5.58
N ARG A 24 -10.75 -5.90 5.62
CA ARG A 24 -11.06 -5.10 6.80
C ARG A 24 -12.43 -4.44 6.77
N GLY A 25 -13.21 -4.67 5.70
CA GLY A 25 -14.58 -4.18 5.55
C GLY A 25 -14.68 -2.68 5.21
N TYR A 26 -13.68 -2.14 4.50
CA TYR A 26 -13.75 -0.79 3.92
C TYR A 26 -14.30 -0.88 2.48
N LYS A 27 -15.33 -0.09 2.18
CA LYS A 27 -15.93 -0.04 0.83
C LYS A 27 -15.11 0.83 -0.11
N ILE A 28 -14.61 1.96 0.39
CA ILE A 28 -13.89 2.96 -0.39
C ILE A 28 -12.39 2.73 -0.26
N CYS A 29 -11.73 2.45 -1.37
CA CYS A 29 -10.27 2.32 -1.48
C CYS A 29 -9.66 3.40 -2.41
N SER A 30 -10.45 4.02 -3.27
CA SER A 30 -10.00 5.03 -4.23
C SER A 30 -9.31 6.23 -3.56
N THR A 31 -9.81 6.69 -2.42
CA THR A 31 -9.17 7.77 -1.64
C THR A 31 -7.83 7.31 -1.06
N VAL A 32 -7.71 6.04 -0.64
CA VAL A 32 -6.45 5.48 -0.13
C VAL A 32 -5.42 5.36 -1.24
N ILE A 33 -5.84 4.97 -2.46
CA ILE A 33 -4.97 4.98 -3.65
C ILE A 33 -4.50 6.41 -3.94
N ALA A 34 -5.39 7.41 -3.88
CA ALA A 34 -5.03 8.82 -4.05
C ALA A 34 -4.03 9.30 -2.99
N GLN A 35 -4.17 8.89 -1.72
CA GLN A 35 -3.18 9.18 -0.68
C GLN A 35 -1.81 8.58 -1.03
N ALA A 36 -1.75 7.30 -1.43
CA ALA A 36 -0.49 6.66 -1.83
C ALA A 36 0.18 7.38 -3.03
N ILE A 37 -0.63 7.90 -3.95
CA ILE A 37 -0.15 8.71 -5.09
C ILE A 37 0.45 10.03 -4.61
N ILE A 38 -0.25 10.77 -3.76
CA ILE A 38 0.13 12.12 -3.35
C ILE A 38 1.28 12.08 -2.34
N GLU A 39 1.11 11.36 -1.24
CA GLU A 39 2.10 11.27 -0.16
C GLU A 39 3.35 10.50 -0.59
N GLY A 40 3.16 9.40 -1.32
CA GLY A 40 4.24 8.56 -1.85
C GLY A 40 4.88 9.09 -3.12
N ARG A 41 4.34 10.18 -3.73
CA ARG A 41 4.76 10.70 -5.04
C ARG A 41 4.82 9.60 -6.09
N TYR A 42 3.73 8.87 -6.25
CA TYR A 42 3.65 7.68 -7.12
C TYR A 42 4.75 6.65 -6.82
N GLY A 43 5.03 6.38 -5.55
CA GLY A 43 6.06 5.44 -5.12
C GLY A 43 7.50 5.91 -5.30
N THR A 44 7.75 7.14 -5.74
CA THR A 44 9.11 7.65 -6.01
C THR A 44 9.74 8.40 -4.85
N SER A 45 8.96 8.78 -3.83
CA SER A 45 9.54 9.37 -2.62
C SER A 45 10.48 8.36 -1.94
N THR A 46 11.54 8.84 -1.28
CA THR A 46 12.45 7.96 -0.53
C THR A 46 11.69 7.10 0.48
N LEU A 47 10.68 7.69 1.14
CA LEU A 47 9.88 7.00 2.14
C LEU A 47 9.06 5.86 1.53
N ALA A 48 8.46 6.06 0.36
CA ALA A 48 7.74 5.02 -0.37
C ALA A 48 8.68 3.99 -0.99
N LYS A 49 9.70 4.45 -1.74
CA LYS A 49 10.55 3.59 -2.57
C LYS A 49 11.49 2.69 -1.76
N VAL A 50 12.02 3.20 -0.64
CA VAL A 50 13.06 2.49 0.16
C VAL A 50 12.46 1.85 1.40
N TYR A 51 11.43 2.48 1.96
CA TYR A 51 10.86 2.09 3.26
C TYR A 51 9.40 1.64 3.16
N PHE A 52 8.83 1.55 1.95
CA PHE A 52 7.47 1.08 1.67
C PHE A 52 6.36 1.79 2.46
N ASN A 53 6.64 3.00 2.93
CA ASN A 53 5.70 3.84 3.64
C ASN A 53 5.11 4.88 2.67
N HIS A 54 4.11 4.48 1.90
CA HIS A 54 3.46 5.30 0.88
C HIS A 54 2.59 6.42 1.45
N PHE A 55 2.25 6.34 2.73
CA PHE A 55 1.28 7.20 3.39
C PHE A 55 1.90 8.22 4.34
N GLY A 56 3.22 8.27 4.42
CA GLY A 56 3.91 9.19 5.32
C GLY A 56 3.67 8.93 6.81
N LEU A 57 3.38 7.67 7.19
CA LEU A 57 3.05 7.34 8.58
C LEU A 57 4.25 7.54 9.50
N LYS A 58 4.06 8.41 10.50
CA LYS A 58 5.01 8.62 11.60
C LYS A 58 4.89 7.50 12.63
N CYS A 59 5.95 7.30 13.40
CA CYS A 59 5.98 6.28 14.45
C CYS A 59 4.99 6.58 15.58
N GLY A 60 4.89 7.84 16.00
CA GLY A 60 4.15 8.18 17.21
C GLY A 60 4.73 7.47 18.44
N SER A 61 3.99 7.47 19.53
CA SER A 61 4.43 6.86 20.81
C SER A 61 4.21 5.35 20.89
N SER A 62 3.30 4.80 20.09
CA SER A 62 2.88 3.38 20.16
C SER A 62 3.60 2.45 19.19
N TRP A 63 4.30 2.99 18.18
CA TRP A 63 5.01 2.18 17.20
C TRP A 63 6.20 1.44 17.82
N ARG A 64 6.32 0.13 17.51
CA ARG A 64 7.42 -0.73 18.01
C ARG A 64 8.20 -1.42 16.89
N GLY A 65 7.82 -1.16 15.62
CA GLY A 65 8.49 -1.70 14.44
C GLY A 65 9.72 -0.89 14.03
N LYS A 66 10.28 -1.22 12.88
CA LYS A 66 11.41 -0.51 12.26
C LYS A 66 11.07 0.96 12.00
N SER A 67 12.05 1.85 12.14
CA SER A 67 11.87 3.27 11.89
C SER A 67 13.06 3.91 11.20
N VAL A 68 12.81 5.03 10.53
CA VAL A 68 13.84 5.88 9.92
C VAL A 68 13.62 7.32 10.32
N ASN A 69 14.70 8.01 10.70
CA ASN A 69 14.65 9.43 11.04
C ASN A 69 14.91 10.28 9.80
N MET A 70 13.91 11.02 9.33
CA MET A 70 13.99 11.83 8.10
C MET A 70 13.61 13.29 8.34
N LYS A 71 14.13 14.18 7.48
CA LYS A 71 13.70 15.57 7.43
C LYS A 71 12.28 15.64 6.83
N THR A 72 11.42 16.41 7.45
CA THR A 72 10.07 16.71 6.96
C THR A 72 9.74 18.19 7.20
N LYS A 73 8.67 18.65 6.57
CA LYS A 73 8.13 20.00 6.78
C LYS A 73 6.77 19.89 7.44
N GLU A 74 6.59 20.60 8.54
CA GLU A 74 5.33 20.66 9.26
C GLU A 74 4.82 22.10 9.29
N ASP A 75 3.52 22.26 9.15
CA ASP A 75 2.85 23.55 9.31
C ASP A 75 2.15 23.60 10.70
N TYR A 76 2.69 24.43 11.56
CA TYR A 76 2.12 24.69 12.89
C TYR A 76 1.24 25.94 12.93
N GLY A 77 0.73 26.40 11.76
CA GLY A 77 -0.11 27.60 11.65
C GLY A 77 0.66 28.92 11.49
N ALA A 78 1.98 28.88 11.65
CA ALA A 78 2.89 30.04 11.44
C ALA A 78 3.80 29.86 10.20
N GLY A 79 3.53 28.84 9.36
CA GLY A 79 4.30 28.47 8.17
C GLY A 79 5.05 27.16 8.32
N LEU A 80 5.69 26.73 7.21
CA LEU A 80 6.41 25.46 7.13
C LEU A 80 7.72 25.51 7.91
N VAL A 81 7.86 24.64 8.87
CA VAL A 81 9.09 24.45 9.66
C VAL A 81 9.75 23.12 9.27
N ASN A 82 11.06 23.16 9.02
CA ASN A 82 11.85 21.95 8.79
C ASN A 82 12.12 21.28 10.15
N ILE A 83 11.63 20.06 10.30
CA ILE A 83 11.91 19.22 11.47
C ILE A 83 12.47 17.86 11.05
N ARG A 84 12.93 17.09 12.02
CA ARG A 84 13.20 15.67 11.83
C ARG A 84 12.16 14.87 12.61
N ASP A 85 11.65 13.81 11.98
CA ASP A 85 10.70 12.92 12.62
C ASP A 85 11.00 11.47 12.29
N ASN A 86 10.47 10.54 13.08
CA ASN A 86 10.63 9.12 12.89
C ASN A 86 9.42 8.58 12.10
N PHE A 87 9.70 7.98 10.96
CA PHE A 87 8.69 7.37 10.09
C PHE A 87 8.77 5.85 10.19
N ARG A 88 7.62 5.20 10.05
CA ARG A 88 7.51 3.74 10.03
C ARG A 88 8.22 3.18 8.80
N VAL A 89 8.85 2.02 8.97
CA VAL A 89 9.54 1.28 7.91
C VAL A 89 8.89 -0.09 7.79
N TYR A 90 8.62 -0.50 6.56
CA TYR A 90 8.04 -1.79 6.21
C TYR A 90 8.99 -2.54 5.26
N ASP A 91 8.82 -3.84 5.11
CA ASP A 91 9.71 -4.68 4.31
C ASP A 91 9.23 -4.83 2.85
N ASN A 92 7.96 -4.47 2.57
CA ASN A 92 7.35 -4.49 1.23
C ASN A 92 6.07 -3.64 1.19
N ASP A 93 5.48 -3.47 0.00
CA ASP A 93 4.27 -2.67 -0.21
C ASP A 93 3.05 -3.25 0.51
N PHE A 94 2.94 -4.57 0.61
CA PHE A 94 1.83 -5.23 1.32
C PHE A 94 1.82 -4.88 2.80
N GLU A 95 2.98 -4.93 3.45
CA GLU A 95 3.13 -4.51 4.85
C GLU A 95 2.87 -3.00 5.02
N GLY A 96 3.33 -2.19 4.07
CA GLY A 96 3.09 -0.76 4.08
C GLY A 96 1.60 -0.41 4.00
N VAL A 97 0.87 -1.09 3.12
CA VAL A 97 -0.58 -0.94 2.97
C VAL A 97 -1.32 -1.49 4.19
N ALA A 98 -0.96 -2.69 4.67
CA ALA A 98 -1.54 -3.25 5.89
C ALA A 98 -1.32 -2.32 7.09
N GLY A 99 -0.11 -1.76 7.24
CA GLY A 99 0.23 -0.81 8.30
C GLY A 99 -0.57 0.50 8.24
N TYR A 100 -0.94 0.96 7.03
CA TYR A 100 -1.89 2.07 6.88
C TYR A 100 -3.27 1.69 7.42
N TYR A 101 -3.80 0.54 7.01
CA TYR A 101 -5.10 0.10 7.48
C TYR A 101 -5.12 -0.19 8.99
N ASP A 102 -4.02 -0.68 9.58
CA ASP A 102 -3.89 -0.79 11.04
C ASP A 102 -3.99 0.57 11.72
N PHE A 103 -3.35 1.59 11.13
CA PHE A 103 -3.41 2.95 11.65
C PHE A 103 -4.83 3.54 11.62
N ILE A 104 -5.56 3.39 10.51
CA ILE A 104 -6.93 3.91 10.40
C ILE A 104 -8.00 3.01 11.04
N SER A 105 -7.67 1.79 11.45
CA SER A 105 -8.58 0.90 12.18
C SER A 105 -8.76 1.29 13.66
N THR A 106 -8.17 2.40 14.08
CA THR A 106 -8.34 2.94 15.44
C THR A 106 -9.68 3.63 15.60
N LYS A 107 -10.15 3.78 16.85
CA LYS A 107 -11.43 4.44 17.17
C LYS A 107 -11.57 5.84 16.53
N ARG A 108 -10.46 6.56 16.38
CA ARG A 108 -10.40 7.89 15.78
C ARG A 108 -10.95 7.94 14.34
N TYR A 109 -10.74 6.88 13.56
CA TYR A 109 -11.07 6.78 12.15
C TYR A 109 -12.19 5.77 11.87
N ALA A 110 -12.99 5.41 12.87
CA ALA A 110 -14.01 4.36 12.75
C ALA A 110 -15.11 4.68 11.72
N ASN A 111 -15.39 5.98 11.49
CA ASN A 111 -16.36 6.50 10.52
C ASN A 111 -15.97 6.20 9.06
N LEU A 112 -14.68 6.02 8.75
CA LEU A 112 -14.21 5.74 7.39
C LEU A 112 -14.86 4.49 6.77
N LYS A 113 -15.23 3.50 7.57
CA LYS A 113 -15.92 2.29 7.08
C LYS A 113 -17.33 2.57 6.55
N PHE A 114 -17.93 3.67 6.95
CA PHE A 114 -19.30 4.07 6.58
C PHE A 114 -19.34 5.15 5.51
N ALA A 115 -18.19 5.55 4.96
CA ALA A 115 -18.14 6.51 3.88
C ALA A 115 -18.90 6.00 2.66
N ALA A 116 -19.80 6.82 2.12
CA ALA A 116 -20.63 6.49 0.97
C ALA A 116 -19.85 6.58 -0.35
N ASP A 117 -18.84 7.46 -0.40
CA ASP A 117 -18.02 7.70 -1.58
C ASP A 117 -16.62 8.22 -1.18
N TYR A 118 -15.76 8.40 -2.18
CA TYR A 118 -14.38 8.88 -2.00
C TYR A 118 -14.32 10.29 -1.40
N ARG A 119 -15.30 11.17 -1.67
CA ARG A 119 -15.33 12.53 -1.12
C ARG A 119 -15.60 12.48 0.37
N GLN A 120 -16.63 11.75 0.78
CA GLN A 120 -16.97 11.61 2.20
C GLN A 120 -15.84 10.94 2.98
N TYR A 121 -15.16 9.96 2.36
CA TYR A 121 -13.97 9.34 2.97
C TYR A 121 -12.86 10.39 3.20
N ALA A 122 -12.57 11.24 2.21
CA ALA A 122 -11.58 12.31 2.33
C ALA A 122 -11.96 13.37 3.38
N GLU A 123 -13.25 13.71 3.46
CA GLU A 123 -13.78 14.63 4.48
C GLU A 123 -13.62 14.07 5.90
N TYR A 124 -13.92 12.79 6.09
CA TYR A 124 -13.70 12.10 7.37
C TYR A 124 -12.23 12.08 7.75
N LEU A 125 -11.32 11.68 6.84
CA LEU A 125 -9.87 11.73 7.09
C LEU A 125 -9.43 13.10 7.59
N LYS A 126 -9.89 14.18 6.95
CA LYS A 126 -9.56 15.55 7.35
C LYS A 126 -10.15 15.92 8.71
N ALA A 127 -11.42 15.62 8.93
CA ALA A 127 -12.12 15.90 10.20
C ALA A 127 -11.45 15.17 11.38
N ASP A 128 -10.98 13.95 11.13
CA ASP A 128 -10.27 13.13 12.10
C ASP A 128 -8.80 13.54 12.28
N GLY A 129 -8.36 14.58 11.56
CA GLY A 129 -7.04 15.19 11.72
C GLY A 129 -5.90 14.38 11.11
N TYR A 130 -6.14 13.66 10.01
CA TYR A 130 -5.07 13.02 9.23
C TYR A 130 -4.14 14.06 8.61
N ALA A 131 -4.69 15.18 8.12
CA ALA A 131 -3.94 16.29 7.55
C ALA A 131 -4.52 17.64 7.95
N THR A 132 -3.66 18.65 8.05
CA THR A 132 -4.01 20.03 8.43
C THR A 132 -4.33 20.92 7.21
N SER A 133 -3.83 20.58 6.03
CA SER A 133 -4.00 21.38 4.81
C SER A 133 -5.47 21.66 4.49
N LYS A 134 -5.80 22.93 4.16
CA LYS A 134 -7.16 23.33 3.78
C LYS A 134 -7.60 22.68 2.46
N SER A 135 -6.66 22.44 1.54
CA SER A 135 -6.93 21.84 0.23
C SER A 135 -6.90 20.33 0.22
N TYR A 136 -6.70 19.65 1.38
CA TYR A 136 -6.48 18.20 1.43
C TYR A 136 -7.60 17.40 0.75
N VAL A 137 -8.86 17.68 1.09
CA VAL A 137 -10.02 17.00 0.49
C VAL A 137 -10.08 17.24 -1.02
N THR A 138 -9.96 18.48 -1.48
CA THR A 138 -9.98 18.80 -2.90
C THR A 138 -8.85 18.11 -3.65
N THR A 139 -7.63 18.14 -3.10
CA THR A 139 -6.46 17.48 -3.70
C THR A 139 -6.66 15.98 -3.87
N LEU A 140 -7.22 15.30 -2.86
CA LEU A 140 -7.55 13.86 -2.95
C LEU A 140 -8.63 13.60 -4.00
N CYS A 141 -9.73 14.36 -3.97
CA CYS A 141 -10.84 14.20 -4.93
C CYS A 141 -10.38 14.43 -6.38
N ASP A 142 -9.58 15.47 -6.64
CA ASP A 142 -9.03 15.76 -7.96
C ASP A 142 -8.12 14.60 -8.44
N CYS A 143 -7.34 14.01 -7.54
CA CYS A 143 -6.51 12.85 -7.85
C CYS A 143 -7.38 11.63 -8.20
N VAL A 144 -8.45 11.37 -7.44
CA VAL A 144 -9.39 10.27 -7.71
C VAL A 144 -10.02 10.44 -9.10
N ILE A 145 -10.51 11.64 -9.41
CA ILE A 145 -11.15 11.94 -10.71
C ILE A 145 -10.12 11.85 -11.85
N LYS A 146 -8.97 12.49 -11.71
CA LYS A 146 -7.92 12.54 -12.73
C LYS A 146 -7.47 11.16 -13.20
N HIS A 147 -7.42 10.20 -12.29
CA HIS A 147 -6.92 8.85 -12.56
C HIS A 147 -8.04 7.79 -12.60
N ASN A 148 -9.32 8.21 -12.55
CA ASN A 148 -10.49 7.32 -12.50
C ASN A 148 -10.40 6.27 -11.39
N LEU A 149 -9.85 6.64 -10.22
CA LEU A 149 -9.58 5.69 -9.14
C LEU A 149 -10.85 5.11 -8.52
N TYR A 150 -11.98 5.81 -8.63
CA TYR A 150 -13.29 5.36 -8.12
C TYR A 150 -13.73 4.01 -8.70
N THR A 151 -13.21 3.63 -9.88
CA THR A 151 -13.50 2.30 -10.45
C THR A 151 -12.97 1.15 -9.59
N TRP A 152 -11.94 1.40 -8.76
CA TRP A 152 -11.38 0.40 -7.86
C TRP A 152 -12.28 0.09 -6.66
N ASP A 153 -13.22 0.97 -6.32
CA ASP A 153 -14.13 0.76 -5.18
C ASP A 153 -15.06 -0.46 -5.40
N ASP A 154 -15.37 -0.76 -6.67
CA ASP A 154 -16.23 -1.89 -7.06
C ASP A 154 -15.46 -3.01 -7.80
N THR A 155 -14.11 -2.90 -7.92
CA THR A 155 -13.32 -3.89 -8.65
C THR A 155 -13.10 -5.14 -7.80
N ASP A 156 -13.50 -6.30 -8.33
CA ASP A 156 -13.10 -7.60 -7.78
C ASP A 156 -11.63 -7.88 -8.13
N VAL A 157 -10.79 -7.94 -7.11
CA VAL A 157 -9.35 -8.21 -7.24
C VAL A 157 -8.97 -9.64 -6.89
N THR A 158 -9.91 -10.50 -6.51
CA THR A 158 -9.63 -11.88 -6.08
C THR A 158 -8.91 -12.68 -7.17
N GLY A 159 -9.29 -12.47 -8.44
CA GLY A 159 -8.65 -13.08 -9.59
C GLY A 159 -7.22 -12.63 -9.88
N MET A 160 -6.76 -11.51 -9.29
CA MET A 160 -5.42 -10.96 -9.49
C MET A 160 -4.36 -11.65 -8.63
N PHE A 161 -4.77 -12.39 -7.61
CA PHE A 161 -3.87 -13.08 -6.69
C PHE A 161 -3.85 -14.59 -6.95
N PHE A 162 -2.74 -15.24 -6.58
CA PHE A 162 -2.71 -16.70 -6.51
C PHE A 162 -3.54 -17.18 -5.32
N PRO A 163 -4.15 -18.38 -5.41
CA PRO A 163 -4.79 -19.00 -4.25
C PRO A 163 -3.75 -19.27 -3.16
N LYS A 164 -4.21 -19.35 -1.91
CA LYS A 164 -3.32 -19.71 -0.78
C LYS A 164 -2.76 -21.11 -0.98
N CYS A 165 -1.50 -21.30 -0.61
CA CYS A 165 -0.91 -22.62 -0.43
C CYS A 165 -1.00 -23.08 1.03
N SER A 166 -0.64 -24.34 1.31
CA SER A 166 -0.50 -24.84 2.66
C SER A 166 0.49 -23.99 3.48
N PRO A 167 0.17 -23.69 4.76
CA PRO A 167 1.08 -22.95 5.64
C PRO A 167 2.35 -23.75 5.97
N ASP A 168 2.36 -25.08 5.77
CA ASP A 168 3.50 -25.94 6.13
C ASP A 168 4.65 -25.88 5.13
N HIS A 169 4.43 -25.32 3.93
CA HIS A 169 5.52 -25.21 2.95
C HIS A 169 6.65 -24.30 3.44
N THR A 170 7.88 -24.77 3.22
CA THR A 170 9.11 -24.01 3.47
C THR A 170 9.79 -23.54 2.18
N SER A 171 9.27 -23.98 1.02
CA SER A 171 9.79 -23.67 -0.30
C SER A 171 8.73 -23.07 -1.19
N ILE A 172 9.04 -21.93 -1.83
CA ILE A 172 8.15 -21.31 -2.85
C ILE A 172 7.93 -22.23 -4.06
N VAL A 173 8.91 -23.07 -4.40
CA VAL A 173 8.80 -24.03 -5.52
C VAL A 173 7.70 -25.03 -5.20
N GLN A 174 7.79 -25.72 -4.06
CA GLN A 174 6.78 -26.69 -3.62
C GLN A 174 5.40 -26.07 -3.46
N ALA A 175 5.33 -24.84 -2.95
CA ALA A 175 4.08 -24.12 -2.75
C ALA A 175 3.40 -23.75 -4.08
N LEU A 176 4.18 -23.34 -5.10
CA LEU A 176 3.65 -23.07 -6.44
C LEU A 176 3.21 -24.36 -7.13
N ASP A 177 3.98 -25.45 -7.00
CA ASP A 177 3.64 -26.75 -7.56
C ASP A 177 2.33 -27.29 -6.96
N GLU A 178 2.11 -27.14 -5.63
CA GLU A 178 0.86 -27.52 -4.96
C GLU A 178 -0.37 -26.87 -5.58
N ILE A 179 -0.28 -25.58 -5.93
CA ILE A 179 -1.41 -24.85 -6.52
C ILE A 179 -1.44 -24.92 -8.06
N GLY A 180 -0.66 -25.80 -8.68
CA GLY A 180 -0.63 -26.03 -10.13
C GLY A 180 -0.01 -24.90 -10.93
N VAL A 181 0.90 -24.11 -10.35
CA VAL A 181 1.54 -22.96 -11.00
C VAL A 181 2.99 -23.29 -11.38
N ASP A 182 3.43 -22.85 -12.57
CA ASP A 182 4.81 -23.02 -13.04
C ASP A 182 5.80 -22.45 -12.01
N SER A 183 6.59 -23.33 -11.40
CA SER A 183 7.60 -23.00 -10.40
C SER A 183 9.00 -22.76 -10.99
N SER A 184 9.13 -22.72 -12.32
CA SER A 184 10.41 -22.49 -13.01
C SER A 184 11.06 -21.16 -12.60
N LYS A 185 12.38 -21.07 -12.73
CA LYS A 185 13.12 -19.80 -12.45
C LYS A 185 12.58 -18.63 -13.28
N SER A 186 12.25 -18.88 -14.56
CA SER A 186 11.74 -17.86 -15.47
C SER A 186 10.39 -17.32 -15.01
N TYR A 187 9.48 -18.19 -14.60
CA TYR A 187 8.15 -17.77 -14.16
C TYR A 187 8.19 -17.11 -12.76
N ARG A 188 8.96 -17.66 -11.82
CA ARG A 188 9.19 -17.01 -10.52
C ARG A 188 9.78 -15.61 -10.65
N LYS A 189 10.62 -15.37 -11.68
CA LYS A 189 11.11 -14.01 -11.95
C LYS A 189 9.98 -13.08 -12.37
N LYS A 190 9.03 -13.55 -13.19
CA LYS A 190 7.84 -12.75 -13.56
C LYS A 190 7.00 -12.44 -12.31
N ILE A 191 6.70 -13.46 -11.50
CA ILE A 191 5.98 -13.27 -10.23
C ILE A 191 6.70 -12.25 -9.35
N TYR A 192 8.01 -12.40 -9.15
CA TYR A 192 8.78 -11.50 -8.30
C TYR A 192 8.71 -10.04 -8.77
N ASN A 193 8.87 -9.81 -10.07
CA ASN A 193 8.89 -8.47 -10.66
C ASN A 193 7.56 -7.71 -10.54
N VAL A 194 6.42 -8.38 -10.40
CA VAL A 194 5.13 -7.71 -10.16
C VAL A 194 4.83 -7.49 -8.68
N ASN A 195 5.55 -8.17 -7.79
CA ASN A 195 5.33 -8.10 -6.34
C ASN A 195 6.39 -7.29 -5.59
N PHE A 196 7.59 -7.11 -6.16
CA PHE A 196 8.72 -6.48 -5.50
C PHE A 196 9.47 -5.55 -6.45
N SER A 197 10.06 -4.49 -5.92
CA SER A 197 10.74 -3.45 -6.71
C SER A 197 12.22 -3.68 -6.93
N ASP A 198 12.85 -4.62 -6.18
CA ASP A 198 14.27 -4.97 -6.33
C ASP A 198 14.48 -6.07 -7.37
N THR A 199 15.73 -6.26 -7.77
CA THR A 199 16.07 -7.30 -8.75
C THR A 199 16.01 -8.69 -8.12
N TYR A 200 15.30 -9.62 -8.75
CA TYR A 200 15.23 -11.01 -8.30
C TYR A 200 16.54 -11.76 -8.55
N LEU A 201 17.23 -12.11 -7.47
CA LEU A 201 18.51 -12.84 -7.45
C LEU A 201 18.34 -14.30 -7.03
N PHE A 202 17.12 -14.80 -6.92
CA PHE A 202 16.78 -16.16 -6.47
C PHE A 202 17.30 -16.49 -5.06
N SER A 203 17.54 -15.47 -4.24
CA SER A 203 18.03 -15.64 -2.87
C SER A 203 16.99 -16.29 -1.96
N ALA A 204 17.44 -16.95 -0.89
CA ALA A 204 16.55 -17.54 0.11
C ALA A 204 15.59 -16.48 0.68
N ARG A 205 16.08 -15.28 1.01
CA ARG A 205 15.25 -14.16 1.52
C ARG A 205 14.13 -13.79 0.56
N GLN A 206 14.42 -13.65 -0.73
CA GLN A 206 13.43 -13.28 -1.74
C GLN A 206 12.40 -14.38 -1.95
N ASN A 207 12.82 -15.64 -1.97
CA ASN A 207 11.93 -16.79 -2.06
C ASN A 207 11.01 -16.90 -0.84
N THR A 208 11.54 -16.64 0.37
CA THR A 208 10.75 -16.61 1.61
C THR A 208 9.72 -15.49 1.59
N ALA A 209 10.07 -14.31 1.06
CA ALA A 209 9.12 -13.20 0.93
C ALA A 209 7.94 -13.54 -0.02
N MET A 210 8.23 -14.14 -1.19
CA MET A 210 7.16 -14.63 -2.09
C MET A 210 6.29 -15.69 -1.42
N LEU A 211 6.92 -16.64 -0.69
CA LEU A 211 6.19 -17.70 0.01
C LEU A 211 5.27 -17.14 1.08
N ALA A 212 5.70 -16.12 1.82
CA ALA A 212 4.86 -15.47 2.82
C ALA A 212 3.60 -14.86 2.18
N LEU A 213 3.76 -14.10 1.08
CA LEU A 213 2.63 -13.55 0.34
C LEU A 213 1.70 -14.63 -0.22
N LEU A 214 2.25 -15.75 -0.72
CA LEU A 214 1.45 -16.85 -1.24
C LEU A 214 0.62 -17.52 -0.13
N LYS A 215 1.20 -17.75 1.04
CA LYS A 215 0.49 -18.28 2.22
C LYS A 215 -0.67 -17.38 2.65
N ASP A 216 -0.49 -16.06 2.53
CA ASP A 216 -1.52 -15.07 2.87
C ASP A 216 -2.56 -14.87 1.75
N GLY A 217 -2.33 -15.43 0.55
CA GLY A 217 -3.16 -15.22 -0.63
C GLY A 217 -3.04 -13.80 -1.20
N MET A 218 -1.91 -13.17 -0.98
CA MET A 218 -1.59 -11.79 -1.39
C MET A 218 -0.49 -11.76 -2.47
N LEU A 219 -0.08 -12.89 -3.03
CA LEU A 219 0.90 -12.94 -4.12
C LEU A 219 0.20 -12.64 -5.44
N LEU A 220 0.51 -11.50 -6.06
CA LEU A 220 -0.04 -11.08 -7.36
C LEU A 220 0.46 -11.98 -8.50
N LYS A 221 -0.44 -12.28 -9.43
CA LYS A 221 -0.12 -12.95 -10.70
C LYS A 221 0.59 -11.98 -11.66
N PRO A 222 1.56 -12.45 -12.45
CA PRO A 222 2.26 -11.64 -13.45
C PRO A 222 1.42 -11.32 -14.67
#